data_e1211c457567be8e1012bcc5a5029c9d
#
_entry.id   e1211c457567be8e1012bcc5a5029c9d
#
_cell.length_a   1.000
_cell.length_b   1.000
_cell.length_c   1.000
_cell.angle_alpha   90.00
_cell.angle_beta   90.00
_cell.angle_gamma   90.00
#
_symmetry.space_group_name_H-M   'P 1'
#
loop_
_entity.id
_entity.type
_entity.pdbx_description
1 polymer ?
#
loop_
_entity_poly.entity_id
_entity_poly.type
_entity_poly.pdbx_seq_one_letter_code
_entity_poly.pdbx_strand_id
1 'polypeptide(L)'
;MIFCNCAVSGIVEANMTLMNNWSEDEKANYGKKVMVLQHRLAETGLFSDEALAGLLDRHPNHLIDFQHIPDNPDYPDQQVTVDFTGADGKTMINAAKSDGKIWINVREAMNRDPLYREILDQLHAELEMQTGRNKDRRNCRGGILISSAKASTPYHSDPTMTHLWHIRGHKKAWVYPRGQKFMPDEAYESIVLGEVDEDMPFDYALDQEAVVAPADLYGGELVLWPNRSPHRVENVTYCVSMVMEFSTKKSAFTNAGMFANGVLRRQFGLHPSWSEASAAEKVSK
;
A
#
# COMPACT_ATOMS: atom_id res chain seq x y z
N MET A 1 26.12 -15.60 37.16
CA MET A 1 25.83 -15.05 35.80
C MET A 1 24.47 -15.58 35.40
N ILE A 2 23.41 -14.78 35.66
CA ILE A 2 22.00 -15.15 35.40
C ILE A 2 21.64 -14.47 34.12
N PHE A 3 21.47 -15.22 33.05
CA PHE A 3 20.91 -14.71 31.80
C PHE A 3 19.43 -14.47 31.98
N CYS A 4 19.04 -13.22 32.02
CA CYS A 4 17.64 -12.80 31.99
C CYS A 4 17.15 -12.92 30.54
N ASN A 5 16.51 -14.04 30.23
CA ASN A 5 15.75 -14.24 28.98
C ASN A 5 14.47 -13.44 29.10
N CYS A 6 14.48 -12.20 28.67
CA CYS A 6 13.23 -11.47 28.35
C CYS A 6 12.70 -12.01 27.02
N ALA A 7 12.01 -13.14 27.09
CA ALA A 7 11.14 -13.55 25.99
C ALA A 7 10.02 -12.51 25.89
N VAL A 8 9.98 -11.74 24.81
CA VAL A 8 8.83 -10.99 24.38
C VAL A 8 7.78 -12.02 23.93
N SER A 9 7.03 -12.54 24.90
CA SER A 9 5.86 -13.36 24.61
C SER A 9 4.70 -12.41 24.27
N GLY A 10 4.72 -11.86 23.08
CA GLY A 10 3.52 -11.26 22.47
C GLY A 10 2.65 -12.39 21.95
N ILE A 11 1.95 -13.06 22.86
CA ILE A 11 0.83 -13.92 22.47
C ILE A 11 -0.26 -12.96 22.02
N VAL A 12 -0.49 -12.82 20.70
CA VAL A 12 -1.77 -12.32 20.20
C VAL A 12 -2.83 -13.20 20.85
N GLU A 13 -3.72 -12.60 21.64
CA GLU A 13 -4.79 -13.37 22.26
C GLU A 13 -5.53 -14.13 21.15
N ALA A 14 -5.58 -15.44 21.25
CA ALA A 14 -5.96 -16.38 20.18
C ALA A 14 -7.37 -16.19 19.61
N ASN A 15 -8.09 -15.11 19.96
CA ASN A 15 -9.47 -14.80 19.57
C ASN A 15 -9.70 -13.31 19.24
N MET A 16 -8.67 -12.48 19.10
CA MET A 16 -8.88 -11.07 18.75
C MET A 16 -9.12 -10.92 17.25
N THR A 17 -10.30 -10.42 16.85
CA THR A 17 -10.52 -9.98 15.48
C THR A 17 -9.77 -8.69 15.21
N LEU A 18 -9.07 -8.64 14.08
CA LEU A 18 -8.25 -7.47 13.68
C LEU A 18 -9.07 -6.41 12.94
N MET A 19 -10.17 -6.79 12.33
CA MET A 19 -11.09 -5.90 11.63
C MET A 19 -12.39 -5.76 12.40
N ASN A 20 -12.96 -4.55 12.41
CA ASN A 20 -14.31 -4.37 12.90
C ASN A 20 -15.32 -5.04 11.94
N ASN A 21 -16.50 -5.39 12.46
CA ASN A 21 -17.57 -5.93 11.63
C ASN A 21 -18.07 -4.87 10.65
N TRP A 22 -18.12 -5.23 9.38
CA TRP A 22 -18.61 -4.38 8.32
C TRP A 22 -20.15 -4.48 8.21
N SER A 23 -20.79 -3.35 7.95
CA SER A 23 -22.18 -3.30 7.57
C SER A 23 -22.42 -3.95 6.22
N GLU A 24 -23.64 -4.31 5.90
CA GLU A 24 -24.00 -4.90 4.59
C GLU A 24 -23.71 -3.93 3.43
N ASP A 25 -23.84 -2.61 3.65
CA ASP A 25 -23.48 -1.60 2.65
C ASP A 25 -21.96 -1.57 2.40
N GLU A 26 -21.13 -1.63 3.45
CA GLU A 26 -19.68 -1.70 3.32
C GLU A 26 -19.24 -2.98 2.58
N LYS A 27 -19.79 -4.14 2.92
CA LYS A 27 -19.54 -5.40 2.22
C LYS A 27 -19.92 -5.33 0.73
N ALA A 28 -21.08 -4.73 0.43
CA ALA A 28 -21.55 -4.55 -0.94
C ALA A 28 -20.69 -3.60 -1.77
N ASN A 29 -20.07 -2.60 -1.13
CA ASN A 29 -19.24 -1.56 -1.77
C ASN A 29 -17.76 -1.94 -1.87
N TYR A 30 -17.31 -3.03 -1.22
CA TYR A 30 -15.92 -3.50 -1.29
C TYR A 30 -15.42 -3.65 -2.73
N GLY A 31 -14.30 -3.03 -3.03
CA GLY A 31 -13.68 -2.99 -4.36
C GLY A 31 -14.44 -2.19 -5.43
N LYS A 32 -15.52 -1.48 -5.05
CA LYS A 32 -16.32 -0.64 -5.93
C LYS A 32 -16.23 0.85 -5.59
N LYS A 33 -16.14 1.16 -4.29
CA LYS A 33 -16.02 2.53 -3.77
C LYS A 33 -14.79 2.65 -2.89
N VAL A 34 -14.34 3.87 -2.69
CA VAL A 34 -13.36 4.17 -1.65
C VAL A 34 -14.05 4.06 -0.30
N MET A 35 -13.39 3.41 0.65
CA MET A 35 -13.93 3.18 1.99
C MET A 35 -12.83 3.45 3.04
N VAL A 36 -13.22 4.05 4.15
CA VAL A 36 -12.35 4.21 5.33
C VAL A 36 -13.02 3.47 6.47
N LEU A 37 -12.37 2.42 6.94
CA LEU A 37 -12.89 1.50 7.96
C LEU A 37 -11.94 1.45 9.15
N GLN A 38 -12.26 0.70 10.20
CA GLN A 38 -11.44 0.61 11.38
C GLN A 38 -10.82 -0.78 11.54
N HIS A 39 -9.59 -0.81 12.10
CA HIS A 39 -8.86 -2.02 12.43
C HIS A 39 -8.12 -1.90 13.77
N ARG A 40 -7.61 -3.01 14.29
CA ARG A 40 -7.00 -3.13 15.61
C ARG A 40 -5.53 -3.59 15.57
N LEU A 41 -4.82 -3.38 14.45
CA LEU A 41 -3.44 -3.85 14.29
C LEU A 41 -2.47 -3.29 15.35
N ALA A 42 -2.70 -2.08 15.84
CA ALA A 42 -1.86 -1.50 16.90
C ALA A 42 -1.89 -2.33 18.19
N GLU A 43 -3.01 -3.00 18.48
CA GLU A 43 -3.20 -3.81 19.69
C GLU A 43 -2.36 -5.11 19.68
N THR A 44 -1.85 -5.52 18.53
CA THR A 44 -0.95 -6.69 18.41
C THR A 44 0.43 -6.46 19.03
N GLY A 45 0.82 -5.20 19.26
CA GLY A 45 2.16 -4.82 19.74
C GLY A 45 3.27 -4.95 18.68
N LEU A 46 3.01 -5.62 17.56
CA LEU A 46 4.00 -5.89 16.51
C LEU A 46 4.45 -4.63 15.73
N PHE A 47 3.72 -3.54 15.88
CA PHE A 47 4.02 -2.27 15.21
C PHE A 47 4.55 -1.20 16.17
N SER A 48 5.02 -1.59 17.36
CA SER A 48 5.81 -0.72 18.25
C SER A 48 7.19 -0.45 17.66
N ASP A 49 7.87 0.62 18.12
CA ASP A 49 9.22 0.94 17.63
C ASP A 49 10.21 -0.18 17.91
N GLU A 50 10.09 -0.83 19.07
CA GLU A 50 10.93 -1.96 19.46
C GLU A 50 10.71 -3.18 18.58
N ALA A 51 9.45 -3.51 18.29
CA ALA A 51 9.10 -4.66 17.44
C ALA A 51 9.57 -4.42 15.99
N LEU A 52 9.38 -3.20 15.48
CA LEU A 52 9.83 -2.81 14.13
C LEU A 52 11.35 -2.76 14.02
N ALA A 53 12.07 -2.27 15.04
CA ALA A 53 13.52 -2.32 15.08
C ALA A 53 14.02 -3.76 15.01
N GLY A 54 13.45 -4.66 15.83
CA GLY A 54 13.78 -6.08 15.78
C GLY A 54 13.41 -6.75 14.45
N LEU A 55 12.34 -6.30 13.77
CA LEU A 55 12.03 -6.76 12.40
C LEU A 55 13.12 -6.33 11.42
N LEU A 56 13.52 -5.06 11.44
CA LEU A 56 14.55 -4.51 10.54
C LEU A 56 15.88 -5.23 10.72
N ASP A 57 16.27 -5.59 11.96
CA ASP A 57 17.51 -6.29 12.25
C ASP A 57 17.60 -7.70 11.65
N ARG A 58 16.45 -8.36 11.45
CA ARG A 58 16.41 -9.75 10.92
C ARG A 58 15.88 -9.86 9.50
N HIS A 59 15.35 -8.74 8.94
CA HIS A 59 14.84 -8.75 7.58
C HIS A 59 15.96 -8.66 6.55
N PRO A 60 15.86 -9.33 5.37
CA PRO A 60 16.88 -9.24 4.34
C PRO A 60 17.08 -7.81 3.84
N ASN A 61 18.28 -7.25 3.89
CA ASN A 61 18.59 -5.88 3.53
C ASN A 61 18.14 -5.50 2.11
N HIS A 62 18.24 -6.44 1.15
CA HIS A 62 17.82 -6.20 -0.24
C HIS A 62 16.29 -6.07 -0.41
N LEU A 63 15.51 -6.28 0.65
CA LEU A 63 14.06 -6.06 0.73
C LEU A 63 13.69 -4.86 1.60
N ILE A 64 14.66 -4.06 2.01
CA ILE A 64 14.45 -2.81 2.72
C ILE A 64 14.81 -1.67 1.77
N ASP A 65 13.81 -0.90 1.34
CA ASP A 65 14.04 0.34 0.63
C ASP A 65 14.14 1.46 1.68
N PHE A 66 15.32 2.02 1.83
CA PHE A 66 15.56 3.14 2.73
C PHE A 66 15.80 4.38 1.88
N GLN A 67 14.84 5.31 1.89
CA GLN A 67 14.83 6.47 1.01
C GLN A 67 14.83 7.76 1.82
N HIS A 68 15.46 8.78 1.26
CA HIS A 68 15.38 10.14 1.72
C HIS A 68 14.74 10.99 0.62
N ILE A 69 13.85 11.89 0.98
CA ILE A 69 13.23 12.86 0.06
C ILE A 69 13.90 14.22 0.29
N PRO A 70 14.85 14.62 -0.56
CA PRO A 70 15.58 15.89 -0.39
C PRO A 70 14.65 17.09 -0.61
N ASP A 71 14.99 18.22 0.00
CA ASP A 71 14.34 19.51 -0.26
C ASP A 71 14.81 20.07 -1.62
N ASN A 72 14.31 19.51 -2.70
CA ASN A 72 14.58 19.96 -4.05
C ASN A 72 13.31 20.56 -4.66
N PRO A 73 13.22 21.89 -4.85
CA PRO A 73 12.01 22.51 -5.37
C PRO A 73 11.68 22.14 -6.81
N ASP A 74 12.69 21.72 -7.60
CA ASP A 74 12.49 21.30 -8.98
C ASP A 74 11.98 19.85 -9.09
N TYR A 75 12.25 19.05 -8.05
CA TYR A 75 11.85 17.64 -7.96
C TYR A 75 11.40 17.31 -6.51
N PRO A 76 10.23 17.80 -6.07
CA PRO A 76 9.81 17.76 -4.66
C PRO A 76 9.58 16.34 -4.13
N ASP A 77 9.29 15.39 -5.00
CA ASP A 77 9.02 13.99 -4.65
C ASP A 77 10.17 13.04 -5.02
N GLN A 78 11.33 13.58 -5.41
CA GLN A 78 12.50 12.77 -5.75
C GLN A 78 12.96 11.97 -4.53
N GLN A 79 13.00 10.66 -4.68
CA GLN A 79 13.53 9.75 -3.68
C GLN A 79 14.99 9.42 -3.96
N VAL A 80 15.80 9.45 -2.91
CA VAL A 80 17.24 9.10 -2.98
C VAL A 80 17.49 7.94 -2.04
N THR A 81 18.03 6.84 -2.58
CA THR A 81 18.39 5.67 -1.76
C THR A 81 19.50 6.02 -0.77
N VAL A 82 19.26 5.71 0.49
CA VAL A 82 20.23 5.88 1.56
C VAL A 82 20.95 4.56 1.82
N ASP A 83 22.27 4.60 1.86
CA ASP A 83 23.05 3.45 2.31
C ASP A 83 22.93 3.34 3.85
N PHE A 84 22.34 2.24 4.29
CA PHE A 84 22.17 1.92 5.71
C PHE A 84 23.04 0.73 6.15
N THR A 85 24.05 0.37 5.38
CA THR A 85 24.95 -0.73 5.67
C THR A 85 25.56 -0.58 7.06
N GLY A 86 25.33 -1.56 7.93
CA GLY A 86 25.82 -1.56 9.32
C GLY A 86 24.95 -0.79 10.31
N ALA A 87 23.86 -0.16 9.88
CA ALA A 87 22.89 0.40 10.81
C ALA A 87 22.00 -0.70 11.39
N ASP A 88 21.75 -0.65 12.70
CA ASP A 88 20.75 -1.48 13.34
C ASP A 88 19.33 -0.91 13.18
N GLY A 89 18.33 -1.75 13.41
CA GLY A 89 16.93 -1.36 13.27
C GLY A 89 16.54 -0.20 14.17
N LYS A 90 17.13 -0.07 15.35
CA LYS A 90 16.89 1.05 16.26
C LYS A 90 17.40 2.37 15.65
N THR A 91 18.57 2.35 15.02
CA THR A 91 19.14 3.50 14.32
C THR A 91 18.24 3.90 13.14
N MET A 92 17.74 2.92 12.36
CA MET A 92 16.80 3.19 11.25
C MET A 92 15.48 3.81 11.74
N ILE A 93 14.89 3.28 12.83
CA ILE A 93 13.67 3.84 13.44
C ILE A 93 13.91 5.27 13.94
N ASN A 94 15.03 5.53 14.58
CA ASN A 94 15.38 6.87 15.04
C ASN A 94 15.57 7.85 13.88
N ALA A 95 16.16 7.42 12.77
CA ALA A 95 16.26 8.22 11.55
C ALA A 95 14.86 8.56 10.99
N ALA A 96 13.94 7.59 10.92
CA ALA A 96 12.58 7.84 10.49
C ALA A 96 11.78 8.76 11.43
N LYS A 97 12.14 8.83 12.71
CA LYS A 97 11.53 9.75 13.71
C LYS A 97 12.11 11.15 13.66
N SER A 98 13.22 11.36 12.96
CA SER A 98 13.82 12.67 12.75
C SER A 98 13.09 13.46 11.65
N ASP A 99 13.42 14.74 11.50
CA ASP A 99 12.87 15.62 10.44
C ASP A 99 13.47 15.34 9.04
N GLY A 100 14.14 14.21 8.87
CA GLY A 100 14.92 13.87 7.67
C GLY A 100 14.12 13.42 6.45
N LYS A 101 12.79 13.51 6.45
CA LYS A 101 11.94 13.01 5.35
C LYS A 101 12.34 11.60 4.89
N ILE A 102 12.56 10.72 5.85
CA ILE A 102 12.92 9.32 5.60
C ILE A 102 11.66 8.51 5.30
N TRP A 103 11.75 7.65 4.32
CA TRP A 103 10.75 6.65 3.98
C TRP A 103 11.40 5.28 3.93
N ILE A 104 10.90 4.35 4.75
CA ILE A 104 11.37 2.97 4.80
C ILE A 104 10.24 2.07 4.36
N ASN A 105 10.46 1.27 3.31
CA ASN A 105 9.56 0.22 2.89
C ASN A 105 10.19 -1.15 3.18
N VAL A 106 9.63 -1.88 4.11
CA VAL A 106 10.05 -3.25 4.43
C VAL A 106 9.21 -4.19 3.57
N ARG A 107 9.70 -4.44 2.36
CA ARG A 107 9.01 -5.27 1.36
C ARG A 107 8.87 -6.71 1.82
N GLU A 108 7.70 -7.30 1.60
CA GLU A 108 7.40 -8.69 2.01
C GLU A 108 7.61 -8.97 3.51
N ALA A 109 7.62 -7.94 4.36
CA ALA A 109 7.81 -8.09 5.80
C ALA A 109 6.90 -9.16 6.38
N MET A 110 5.62 -9.08 6.02
CA MET A 110 4.59 -9.99 6.54
C MET A 110 4.58 -11.36 5.84
N ASN A 111 5.37 -11.54 4.78
CA ASN A 111 5.50 -12.84 4.12
C ASN A 111 6.65 -13.66 4.69
N ARG A 112 7.68 -13.00 5.21
CA ARG A 112 8.95 -13.61 5.59
C ARG A 112 9.11 -13.81 7.09
N ASP A 113 8.59 -12.90 7.88
CA ASP A 113 8.63 -13.01 9.33
C ASP A 113 7.42 -13.80 9.85
N PRO A 114 7.63 -14.90 10.61
CA PRO A 114 6.55 -15.77 11.06
C PRO A 114 5.46 -15.07 11.88
N LEU A 115 5.84 -14.14 12.76
CA LEU A 115 4.87 -13.42 13.60
C LEU A 115 3.97 -12.50 12.75
N TYR A 116 4.56 -11.79 11.81
CA TYR A 116 3.80 -10.93 10.91
C TYR A 116 3.02 -11.71 9.85
N ARG A 117 3.51 -12.91 9.49
CA ARG A 117 2.80 -13.81 8.58
C ARG A 117 1.47 -14.27 9.14
N GLU A 118 1.41 -14.59 10.43
CA GLU A 118 0.16 -14.96 11.10
C GLU A 118 -0.88 -13.83 11.01
N ILE A 119 -0.45 -12.57 11.20
CA ILE A 119 -1.31 -11.39 11.02
C ILE A 119 -1.83 -11.25 9.58
N LEU A 120 -0.95 -11.40 8.59
CA LEU A 120 -1.36 -11.31 7.18
C LEU A 120 -2.39 -12.38 6.82
N ASP A 121 -2.17 -13.60 7.26
CA ASP A 121 -3.07 -14.72 7.00
C ASP A 121 -4.43 -14.52 7.71
N GLN A 122 -4.43 -14.01 8.95
CA GLN A 122 -5.65 -13.65 9.67
C GLN A 122 -6.42 -12.53 8.96
N LEU A 123 -5.77 -11.44 8.54
CA LEU A 123 -6.40 -10.35 7.81
C LEU A 123 -7.04 -10.83 6.51
N HIS A 124 -6.38 -11.71 5.78
CA HIS A 124 -6.96 -12.31 4.59
C HIS A 124 -8.19 -13.17 4.91
N ALA A 125 -8.16 -13.95 5.99
CA ALA A 125 -9.29 -14.76 6.41
C ALA A 125 -10.49 -13.89 6.84
N GLU A 126 -10.23 -12.85 7.64
CA GLU A 126 -11.27 -11.91 8.07
C GLU A 126 -11.87 -11.16 6.88
N LEU A 127 -11.04 -10.69 5.93
CA LEU A 127 -11.51 -10.03 4.72
C LEU A 127 -12.40 -10.95 3.86
N GLU A 128 -12.05 -12.23 3.76
CA GLU A 128 -12.86 -13.22 3.07
C GLU A 128 -14.19 -13.48 3.80
N MET A 129 -14.17 -13.56 5.13
CA MET A 129 -15.41 -13.70 5.93
C MET A 129 -16.33 -12.50 5.77
N GLN A 130 -15.79 -11.26 5.81
CA GLN A 130 -16.58 -10.05 5.66
C GLN A 130 -17.19 -9.92 4.27
N THR A 131 -16.47 -10.25 3.23
CA THR A 131 -16.86 -9.93 1.85
C THR A 131 -17.35 -11.11 1.03
N GLY A 132 -17.04 -12.34 1.43
CA GLY A 132 -17.23 -13.55 0.62
C GLY A 132 -16.42 -13.55 -0.69
N ARG A 133 -15.46 -12.60 -0.84
CA ARG A 133 -14.70 -12.34 -2.06
C ARG A 133 -13.23 -12.68 -1.87
N ASN A 134 -12.48 -12.59 -2.98
CA ASN A 134 -11.02 -12.77 -3.02
C ASN A 134 -10.54 -14.19 -2.67
N LYS A 135 -11.40 -15.19 -2.80
CA LYS A 135 -11.02 -16.62 -2.68
C LYS A 135 -9.97 -17.03 -3.73
N ASP A 136 -9.92 -16.29 -4.84
CA ASP A 136 -9.00 -16.50 -5.95
C ASP A 136 -7.75 -15.61 -5.87
N ARG A 137 -7.50 -14.96 -4.73
CA ARG A 137 -6.33 -14.09 -4.52
C ARG A 137 -5.02 -14.85 -4.75
N ARG A 138 -4.07 -14.16 -5.38
CA ARG A 138 -2.74 -14.69 -5.70
C ARG A 138 -1.70 -13.62 -5.43
N ASN A 139 -0.45 -14.03 -5.28
CA ASN A 139 0.67 -13.12 -5.06
C ASN A 139 0.41 -12.18 -3.89
N CYS A 140 -0.13 -12.73 -2.78
CA CYS A 140 -0.40 -11.94 -1.59
C CYS A 140 0.91 -11.47 -0.97
N ARG A 141 1.05 -10.17 -0.80
CA ARG A 141 2.21 -9.54 -0.17
C ARG A 141 1.75 -8.61 0.94
N GLY A 142 2.56 -8.49 1.98
CA GLY A 142 2.38 -7.49 3.04
C GLY A 142 3.71 -6.78 3.29
N GLY A 143 3.74 -5.48 3.01
CA GLY A 143 4.85 -4.59 3.31
C GLY A 143 4.55 -3.69 4.50
N ILE A 144 5.59 -3.21 5.17
CA ILE A 144 5.45 -2.24 6.27
C ILE A 144 6.14 -0.95 5.86
N LEU A 145 5.41 0.15 5.96
CA LEU A 145 5.87 1.51 5.66
C LEU A 145 6.12 2.26 6.97
N ILE A 146 7.33 2.77 7.13
CA ILE A 146 7.75 3.57 8.28
C ILE A 146 8.27 4.90 7.73
N SER A 147 7.62 6.00 8.09
CA SER A 147 7.87 7.28 7.42
C SER A 147 8.00 8.42 8.40
N SER A 148 8.96 9.31 8.14
CA SER A 148 9.09 10.59 8.84
C SER A 148 7.90 11.51 8.58
N ALA A 149 7.77 12.53 9.42
CA ALA A 149 6.97 13.70 9.08
C ALA A 149 7.44 14.31 7.73
N LYS A 150 6.50 14.82 6.95
CA LYS A 150 6.70 15.43 5.62
C LYS A 150 7.21 14.49 4.52
N ALA A 151 7.45 13.21 4.82
CA ALA A 151 7.66 12.23 3.76
C ALA A 151 6.34 11.99 3.02
N SER A 152 6.40 11.88 1.70
CA SER A 152 5.24 11.67 0.84
C SER A 152 5.38 10.39 0.02
N THR A 153 4.25 9.84 -0.40
CA THR A 153 4.19 8.89 -1.51
C THR A 153 3.54 9.63 -2.67
N PRO A 154 4.24 9.78 -3.80
CA PRO A 154 3.75 10.56 -4.93
C PRO A 154 2.46 9.99 -5.52
N TYR A 155 1.86 10.72 -6.45
CA TYR A 155 0.65 10.29 -7.17
C TYR A 155 0.97 9.08 -8.04
N HIS A 156 0.33 7.94 -7.75
CA HIS A 156 0.59 6.67 -8.41
C HIS A 156 -0.67 5.80 -8.50
N SER A 157 -0.56 4.68 -9.18
CA SER A 157 -1.63 3.69 -9.28
C SER A 157 -1.07 2.27 -9.28
N ASP A 158 -1.48 1.49 -8.30
CA ASP A 158 -1.06 0.09 -8.17
C ASP A 158 -1.70 -0.82 -9.23
N PRO A 159 -0.94 -1.73 -9.84
CA PRO A 159 -1.48 -2.75 -10.73
C PRO A 159 -2.17 -3.90 -9.99
N THR A 160 -2.05 -3.95 -8.67
CA THR A 160 -2.65 -4.93 -7.77
C THR A 160 -3.84 -4.37 -7.01
N MET A 161 -4.60 -5.25 -6.35
CA MET A 161 -5.50 -4.81 -5.28
C MET A 161 -4.65 -4.41 -4.09
N THR A 162 -4.76 -3.16 -3.66
CA THR A 162 -3.97 -2.61 -2.58
C THR A 162 -4.88 -2.09 -1.47
N HIS A 163 -4.51 -2.38 -0.23
CA HIS A 163 -5.19 -1.95 0.98
C HIS A 163 -4.18 -1.28 1.90
N LEU A 164 -4.47 -0.04 2.30
CA LEU A 164 -3.64 0.73 3.23
C LEU A 164 -4.19 0.58 4.66
N TRP A 165 -3.43 -0.05 5.52
CA TRP A 165 -3.70 -0.20 6.95
C TRP A 165 -2.86 0.82 7.70
N HIS A 166 -3.44 1.96 8.04
CA HIS A 166 -2.74 2.99 8.78
C HIS A 166 -2.79 2.68 10.28
N ILE A 167 -1.62 2.45 10.88
CA ILE A 167 -1.54 1.87 12.23
C ILE A 167 -1.33 2.95 13.28
N ARG A 168 -0.47 3.94 13.00
CA ARG A 168 -0.21 5.04 13.91
C ARG A 168 0.42 6.25 13.21
N GLY A 169 0.28 7.42 13.83
CA GLY A 169 0.71 8.70 13.33
C GLY A 169 -0.41 9.46 12.64
N HIS A 170 -0.15 10.69 12.21
CA HIS A 170 -1.08 11.49 11.43
C HIS A 170 -0.65 11.52 9.96
N LYS A 171 -1.52 11.03 9.11
CA LYS A 171 -1.33 10.90 7.66
C LYS A 171 -2.51 11.49 6.92
N LYS A 172 -2.27 12.09 5.77
CA LYS A 172 -3.30 12.52 4.82
C LYS A 172 -3.24 11.65 3.58
N ALA A 173 -4.39 11.15 3.16
CA ALA A 173 -4.51 10.32 1.96
C ALA A 173 -5.52 10.94 0.99
N TRP A 174 -5.17 10.94 -0.29
CA TRP A 174 -6.06 11.33 -1.39
C TRP A 174 -6.26 10.12 -2.29
N VAL A 175 -7.49 9.87 -2.65
CA VAL A 175 -7.85 8.84 -3.63
C VAL A 175 -8.70 9.47 -4.71
N TYR A 176 -8.35 9.24 -5.96
CA TYR A 176 -8.96 9.89 -7.10
C TYR A 176 -9.88 8.94 -7.88
N PRO A 177 -10.84 9.47 -8.64
CA PRO A 177 -11.67 8.66 -9.51
C PRO A 177 -10.83 7.91 -10.54
N ARG A 178 -11.32 6.76 -10.96
CA ARG A 178 -10.77 6.08 -12.16
C ARG A 178 -11.24 6.77 -13.42
N GLY A 179 -10.41 6.85 -14.42
CA GLY A 179 -10.76 7.39 -15.75
C GLY A 179 -9.60 8.11 -16.41
N GLN A 180 -9.75 8.41 -17.69
CA GLN A 180 -8.69 8.97 -18.54
C GLN A 180 -8.09 10.28 -18.03
N LYS A 181 -8.87 11.08 -17.31
CA LYS A 181 -8.42 12.33 -16.71
C LYS A 181 -7.41 12.11 -15.59
N PHE A 182 -7.65 11.10 -14.75
CA PHE A 182 -6.85 10.82 -13.56
C PHE A 182 -5.76 9.78 -13.84
N MET A 183 -6.04 8.85 -14.73
CA MET A 183 -5.11 7.81 -15.16
C MET A 183 -5.36 7.49 -16.63
N PRO A 184 -4.63 8.14 -17.54
CA PRO A 184 -4.66 7.80 -18.95
C PRO A 184 -4.30 6.33 -19.18
N ASP A 185 -5.00 5.63 -20.08
CA ASP A 185 -4.71 4.23 -20.38
C ASP A 185 -3.25 4.04 -20.81
N GLU A 186 -2.69 4.98 -21.57
CA GLU A 186 -1.29 4.92 -22.02
C GLU A 186 -0.29 4.98 -20.85
N ALA A 187 -0.58 5.78 -19.82
CA ALA A 187 0.25 5.82 -18.61
C ALA A 187 0.21 4.48 -17.87
N TYR A 188 -0.99 3.90 -17.72
CA TYR A 188 -1.12 2.59 -17.08
C TYR A 188 -0.53 1.46 -17.93
N GLU A 189 -0.60 1.54 -19.26
CA GLU A 189 0.10 0.62 -20.17
C GLU A 189 1.61 0.63 -19.90
N SER A 190 2.20 1.82 -19.70
CA SER A 190 3.64 1.95 -19.38
C SER A 190 4.00 1.27 -18.05
N ILE A 191 3.14 1.39 -17.04
CA ILE A 191 3.34 0.72 -15.75
C ILE A 191 3.31 -0.81 -15.92
N VAL A 192 2.30 -1.36 -16.58
CA VAL A 192 2.18 -2.83 -16.73
C VAL A 192 3.20 -3.42 -17.70
N LEU A 193 3.78 -2.61 -18.57
CA LEU A 193 4.91 -2.99 -19.44
C LEU A 193 6.26 -2.92 -18.71
N GLY A 194 6.30 -2.33 -17.51
CA GLY A 194 7.55 -2.10 -16.76
C GLY A 194 8.47 -1.04 -17.40
N GLU A 195 7.90 -0.11 -18.16
CA GLU A 195 8.64 1.00 -18.80
C GLU A 195 8.88 2.14 -17.80
N VAL A 196 8.00 2.30 -16.85
CA VAL A 196 8.06 3.26 -15.75
C VAL A 196 7.63 2.57 -14.46
N ASP A 197 8.01 3.15 -13.34
CA ASP A 197 7.46 2.80 -12.04
C ASP A 197 5.97 3.19 -11.95
N GLU A 198 5.34 2.97 -10.81
CA GLU A 198 3.91 3.23 -10.62
C GLU A 198 3.54 4.72 -10.60
N ASP A 199 4.52 5.60 -10.51
CA ASP A 199 4.37 7.05 -10.46
C ASP A 199 3.87 7.62 -11.79
N MET A 200 3.00 8.63 -11.68
CA MET A 200 2.38 9.27 -12.84
C MET A 200 2.50 10.79 -12.74
N PRO A 201 2.50 11.51 -13.89
CA PRO A 201 2.40 12.96 -13.87
C PRO A 201 1.18 13.43 -13.05
N PHE A 202 1.38 14.42 -12.17
CA PHE A 202 0.38 14.92 -11.27
C PHE A 202 0.20 16.43 -11.36
N ASP A 203 -1.05 16.88 -11.32
CA ASP A 203 -1.44 18.28 -11.19
C ASP A 203 -2.28 18.44 -9.92
N TYR A 204 -1.85 19.29 -9.00
CA TYR A 204 -2.57 19.59 -7.75
C TYR A 204 -4.00 20.11 -7.96
N ALA A 205 -4.34 20.60 -9.13
CA ALA A 205 -5.74 20.93 -9.46
C ALA A 205 -6.68 19.72 -9.37
N LEU A 206 -6.16 18.50 -9.54
CA LEU A 206 -6.92 17.26 -9.41
C LEU A 206 -7.40 17.00 -7.97
N ASP A 207 -6.77 17.60 -6.96
CA ASP A 207 -7.17 17.44 -5.55
C ASP A 207 -8.61 17.87 -5.29
N GLN A 208 -9.14 18.83 -6.08
CA GLN A 208 -10.53 19.28 -5.95
C GLN A 208 -11.55 18.22 -6.39
N GLU A 209 -11.09 17.19 -7.12
CA GLU A 209 -11.92 16.11 -7.63
C GLU A 209 -11.61 14.76 -6.99
N ALA A 210 -10.76 14.74 -5.98
CA ALA A 210 -10.47 13.51 -5.23
C ALA A 210 -11.75 12.98 -4.57
N VAL A 211 -11.97 11.66 -4.65
CA VAL A 211 -13.12 11.00 -4.01
C VAL A 211 -12.98 11.04 -2.49
N VAL A 212 -11.75 10.94 -2.01
CA VAL A 212 -11.35 11.17 -0.62
C VAL A 212 -10.27 12.23 -0.66
N ALA A 213 -10.53 13.41 -0.07
CA ALA A 213 -9.61 14.54 -0.13
C ALA A 213 -9.76 15.47 1.08
N PRO A 214 -8.73 15.60 1.84
CA PRO A 214 -7.86 14.55 2.34
C PRO A 214 -8.57 13.74 3.44
N ALA A 215 -8.41 12.44 3.49
CA ALA A 215 -8.71 11.69 4.69
C ALA A 215 -7.59 11.96 5.69
N ASP A 216 -7.90 12.61 6.80
CA ASP A 216 -7.02 12.68 7.94
C ASP A 216 -7.09 11.35 8.69
N LEU A 217 -5.98 10.62 8.70
CA LEU A 217 -5.85 9.31 9.34
C LEU A 217 -4.96 9.45 10.56
N TYR A 218 -5.42 8.99 11.71
CA TYR A 218 -4.73 9.15 13.00
C TYR A 218 -4.20 7.85 13.58
N GLY A 219 -4.51 6.72 12.93
CA GLY A 219 -4.14 5.38 13.33
C GLY A 219 -5.34 4.51 13.72
N GLY A 220 -5.35 3.30 13.15
CA GLY A 220 -6.46 2.37 13.24
C GLY A 220 -7.39 2.37 12.03
N GLU A 221 -7.07 3.15 10.98
CA GLU A 221 -7.89 3.21 9.78
C GLU A 221 -7.36 2.27 8.68
N LEU A 222 -8.31 1.56 8.07
CA LEU A 222 -8.13 0.79 6.84
C LEU A 222 -8.72 1.58 5.68
N VAL A 223 -7.88 2.02 4.75
CA VAL A 223 -8.34 2.69 3.53
C VAL A 223 -8.33 1.69 2.39
N LEU A 224 -9.48 1.55 1.75
CA LEU A 224 -9.73 0.67 0.63
C LEU A 224 -10.14 1.49 -0.58
N TRP A 225 -9.63 1.15 -1.74
CA TRP A 225 -10.02 1.77 -3.01
C TRP A 225 -10.21 0.72 -4.10
N PRO A 226 -11.00 1.04 -5.14
CA PRO A 226 -11.11 0.19 -6.31
C PRO A 226 -9.74 0.02 -6.99
N ASN A 227 -9.45 -1.18 -7.48
CA ASN A 227 -8.21 -1.42 -8.23
C ASN A 227 -8.01 -0.35 -9.32
N ARG A 228 -6.78 0.12 -9.49
CA ARG A 228 -6.40 1.18 -10.42
C ARG A 228 -6.94 2.58 -10.05
N SER A 229 -7.38 2.83 -8.84
CA SER A 229 -7.65 4.20 -8.40
C SER A 229 -6.33 4.90 -8.09
N PRO A 230 -6.00 6.00 -8.77
CA PRO A 230 -4.82 6.78 -8.41
C PRO A 230 -4.93 7.31 -6.99
N HIS A 231 -3.81 7.41 -6.31
CA HIS A 231 -3.77 7.91 -4.95
C HIS A 231 -2.41 8.52 -4.62
N ARG A 232 -2.37 9.33 -3.58
CA ARG A 232 -1.15 9.88 -3.00
C ARG A 232 -1.30 10.03 -1.50
N VAL A 233 -0.18 10.17 -0.81
CA VAL A 233 -0.14 10.21 0.65
C VAL A 233 0.89 11.22 1.13
N GLU A 234 0.55 11.95 2.20
CA GLU A 234 1.47 12.82 2.92
C GLU A 234 1.48 12.46 4.41
N ASN A 235 2.66 12.34 5.00
CA ASN A 235 2.80 12.09 6.43
C ASN A 235 2.95 13.42 7.17
N VAL A 236 2.01 13.71 8.06
CA VAL A 236 2.04 14.92 8.89
C VAL A 236 2.98 14.73 10.08
N THR A 237 3.00 13.53 10.65
CA THR A 237 3.92 13.13 11.72
C THR A 237 4.67 11.87 11.33
N TYR A 238 5.49 11.34 12.23
CA TYR A 238 6.03 10.00 12.08
C TYR A 238 4.88 8.98 11.99
N CYS A 239 4.89 8.16 10.95
CA CYS A 239 3.80 7.24 10.63
C CYS A 239 4.29 5.80 10.46
N VAL A 240 3.44 4.87 10.84
CA VAL A 240 3.59 3.45 10.53
C VAL A 240 2.30 2.97 9.87
N SER A 241 2.46 2.33 8.73
CA SER A 241 1.37 1.69 7.98
C SER A 241 1.78 0.32 7.50
N MET A 242 0.82 -0.53 7.20
CA MET A 242 1.01 -1.77 6.47
C MET A 242 0.26 -1.67 5.14
N VAL A 243 0.88 -2.14 4.09
CA VAL A 243 0.26 -2.28 2.76
C VAL A 243 0.04 -3.76 2.50
N MET A 244 -1.19 -4.12 2.19
CA MET A 244 -1.56 -5.46 1.73
C MET A 244 -1.86 -5.41 0.25
N GLU A 245 -1.17 -6.25 -0.52
CA GLU A 245 -1.32 -6.32 -1.97
C GLU A 245 -1.63 -7.75 -2.39
N PHE A 246 -2.49 -7.89 -3.39
CA PHE A 246 -2.77 -9.17 -4.02
C PHE A 246 -3.40 -9.00 -5.40
N SER A 247 -3.25 -10.03 -6.23
CA SER A 247 -3.93 -10.11 -7.52
C SER A 247 -5.19 -10.95 -7.42
N THR A 248 -6.21 -10.58 -8.19
CA THR A 248 -7.42 -11.39 -8.45
C THR A 248 -7.46 -11.77 -9.92
N LYS A 249 -8.33 -12.71 -10.29
CA LYS A 249 -8.57 -13.03 -11.71
C LYS A 249 -8.94 -11.79 -12.50
N LYS A 250 -9.77 -10.91 -11.90
CA LYS A 250 -10.21 -9.67 -12.55
C LYS A 250 -9.03 -8.72 -12.77
N SER A 251 -8.21 -8.43 -11.73
CA SER A 251 -7.06 -7.53 -11.89
C SER A 251 -6.02 -8.09 -12.87
N ALA A 252 -5.75 -9.39 -12.81
CA ALA A 252 -4.83 -10.05 -13.75
C ALA A 252 -5.32 -9.97 -15.21
N PHE A 253 -6.63 -10.16 -15.45
CA PHE A 253 -7.21 -10.03 -16.78
C PHE A 253 -7.15 -8.58 -17.29
N THR A 254 -7.44 -7.60 -16.44
CA THR A 254 -7.31 -6.18 -16.76
C THR A 254 -5.87 -5.83 -17.14
N ASN A 255 -4.90 -6.25 -16.33
CA ASN A 255 -3.49 -5.99 -16.59
C ASN A 255 -3.01 -6.65 -17.89
N ALA A 256 -3.44 -7.88 -18.17
CA ALA A 256 -3.12 -8.56 -19.43
C ALA A 256 -3.67 -7.82 -20.65
N GLY A 257 -4.90 -7.28 -20.56
CA GLY A 257 -5.49 -6.46 -21.60
C GLY A 257 -4.72 -5.16 -21.83
N MET A 258 -4.35 -4.45 -20.75
CA MET A 258 -3.55 -3.22 -20.84
C MET A 258 -2.14 -3.48 -21.35
N PHE A 259 -1.52 -4.58 -20.94
CA PHE A 259 -0.24 -5.02 -21.50
C PHE A 259 -0.33 -5.25 -23.01
N ALA A 260 -1.36 -5.99 -23.46
CA ALA A 260 -1.58 -6.24 -24.88
C ALA A 260 -1.81 -4.93 -25.67
N ASN A 261 -2.61 -4.02 -25.13
CA ASN A 261 -2.83 -2.68 -25.71
C ASN A 261 -1.51 -1.93 -25.87
N GLY A 262 -0.72 -1.90 -24.79
CA GLY A 262 0.59 -1.23 -24.80
C GLY A 262 1.54 -1.79 -25.85
N VAL A 263 1.63 -3.11 -25.97
CA VAL A 263 2.44 -3.77 -27.01
C VAL A 263 1.95 -3.39 -28.41
N LEU A 264 0.63 -3.47 -28.67
CA LEU A 264 0.05 -3.14 -29.97
C LEU A 264 0.29 -1.68 -30.36
N ARG A 265 0.17 -0.77 -29.41
CA ARG A 265 0.41 0.66 -29.62
C ARG A 265 1.88 0.94 -29.96
N ARG A 266 2.80 0.39 -29.16
CA ARG A 266 4.24 0.69 -29.29
C ARG A 266 4.90 0.02 -30.48
N GLN A 267 4.54 -1.24 -30.75
CA GLN A 267 5.21 -2.01 -31.80
C GLN A 267 4.54 -1.87 -33.18
N PHE A 268 3.23 -1.64 -33.23
CA PHE A 268 2.47 -1.67 -34.47
C PHE A 268 1.76 -0.35 -34.78
N GLY A 269 1.83 0.67 -33.91
CA GLY A 269 1.11 1.93 -34.07
C GLY A 269 -0.42 1.80 -34.03
N LEU A 270 -0.91 0.70 -33.50
CA LEU A 270 -2.35 0.45 -33.38
C LEU A 270 -2.90 1.16 -32.13
N HIS A 271 -4.15 1.62 -32.22
CA HIS A 271 -4.86 2.24 -31.10
C HIS A 271 -6.03 1.36 -30.67
N PRO A 272 -5.76 0.29 -29.88
CA PRO A 272 -6.81 -0.62 -29.47
C PRO A 272 -7.83 0.10 -28.58
N SER A 273 -9.10 -0.28 -28.74
CA SER A 273 -10.22 0.30 -27.99
C SER A 273 -10.62 -0.52 -26.76
N TRP A 274 -9.80 -1.51 -26.38
CA TRP A 274 -10.13 -2.31 -25.20
C TRP A 274 -10.06 -1.43 -23.95
N SER A 275 -11.15 -1.40 -23.20
CA SER A 275 -11.23 -0.77 -21.89
C SER A 275 -12.00 -1.70 -20.95
N GLU A 276 -11.79 -1.54 -19.66
CA GLU A 276 -12.55 -2.30 -18.66
C GLU A 276 -14.06 -2.12 -18.81
N ALA A 277 -14.53 -0.94 -19.22
CA ALA A 277 -15.93 -0.66 -19.48
C ALA A 277 -16.48 -1.47 -20.68
N SER A 278 -15.74 -1.52 -21.78
CA SER A 278 -16.16 -2.29 -22.97
C SER A 278 -16.16 -3.80 -22.74
N ALA A 279 -15.30 -4.32 -21.86
CA ALA A 279 -15.29 -5.73 -21.48
C ALA A 279 -16.49 -6.08 -20.58
N ALA A 280 -16.85 -5.20 -19.63
CA ALA A 280 -17.99 -5.41 -18.75
C ALA A 280 -19.33 -5.45 -19.50
N GLU A 281 -19.52 -4.60 -20.54
CA GLU A 281 -20.72 -4.62 -21.39
C GLU A 281 -20.86 -5.90 -22.22
N LYS A 282 -19.75 -6.51 -22.64
CA LYS A 282 -19.78 -7.74 -23.43
C LYS A 282 -20.05 -8.98 -22.59
N VAL A 283 -19.78 -8.96 -21.30
CA VAL A 283 -20.06 -10.08 -20.36
C VAL A 283 -21.50 -10.03 -19.84
N SER A 284 -22.17 -8.87 -19.93
CA SER A 284 -23.58 -8.70 -19.50
C SER A 284 -24.62 -8.97 -20.60
N LYS A 285 -24.20 -9.32 -21.79
CA LYS A 285 -25.04 -9.78 -22.92
C LYS A 285 -24.81 -11.27 -23.18
#